data_3393e3fa0f91b15546513c2a2a218bfd
#
_entry.id   3393e3fa0f91b15546513c2a2a218bfd
#
_cell.length_a   1.000
_cell.length_b   1.000
_cell.length_c   1.000
_cell.angle_alpha   90.00
_cell.angle_beta   90.00
_cell.angle_gamma   90.00
#
_symmetry.space_group_name_H-M   'P 1'
#
loop_
_entity.id
_entity.type
_entity.pdbx_description
1 polymer ?
#
loop_
_entity_poly.entity_id
_entity_poly.type
_entity_poly.pdbx_seq_one_letter_code
_entity_poly.pdbx_strand_id
1 'polypeptide(L)'
;PNQGIIITIPIKSIIGRITDIGSDVVRELKTGGNHDMQMEYEAVFTIVDRGLGHEVVDVASSAGARGATIINARGSGIHEDNKFFAMNIEPEKEIVMIIVPKEISDAVVKIIREKMKIDEPGKGIMFVMNVSKTSGLFREDTHK
;
A
#
# COMPACT_ATOMS: atom_id res chain seq x y z
N PRO A 1 -1.04 22.58 4.23
CA PRO A 1 -0.89 21.61 3.15
C PRO A 1 0.31 20.71 3.37
N ASN A 2 0.26 19.49 2.93
CA ASN A 2 1.37 18.51 2.95
C ASN A 2 1.82 18.04 4.35
N GLN A 3 0.91 17.94 5.31
CA GLN A 3 1.26 17.46 6.65
C GLN A 3 1.12 15.95 6.81
N GLY A 4 0.57 15.27 5.85
CA GLY A 4 0.45 13.81 5.87
C GLY A 4 -0.82 13.28 5.23
N ILE A 5 -0.90 11.96 5.18
CA ILE A 5 -2.04 11.22 4.67
C ILE A 5 -2.52 10.27 5.75
N ILE A 6 -3.81 10.20 5.98
CA ILE A 6 -4.44 9.24 6.86
C ILE A 6 -5.32 8.33 6.01
N ILE A 7 -5.21 7.03 6.20
CA ILE A 7 -6.07 6.03 5.60
C ILE A 7 -6.62 5.09 6.68
N THR A 8 -7.80 4.58 6.48
CA THR A 8 -8.37 3.51 7.30
C THR A 8 -8.60 2.26 6.46
N ILE A 9 -8.09 1.15 6.94
CA ILE A 9 -8.19 -0.15 6.28
C ILE A 9 -8.92 -1.10 7.21
N PRO A 10 -9.93 -1.84 6.74
CA PRO A 10 -10.62 -2.82 7.56
C PRO A 10 -9.70 -3.99 7.88
N ILE A 11 -9.58 -4.32 9.17
CA ILE A 11 -8.82 -5.47 9.64
C ILE A 11 -9.78 -6.63 9.86
N LYS A 12 -9.50 -7.78 9.25
CA LYS A 12 -10.34 -8.98 9.35
C LYS A 12 -10.23 -9.64 10.73
N SER A 13 -9.03 -9.70 11.29
CA SER A 13 -8.80 -10.29 12.61
C SER A 13 -7.54 -9.73 13.25
N ILE A 14 -7.53 -9.69 14.57
CA ILE A 14 -6.37 -9.30 15.38
C ILE A 14 -6.01 -10.48 16.29
N ILE A 15 -4.74 -10.89 16.24
CA ILE A 15 -4.20 -11.94 17.11
C ILE A 15 -3.14 -11.30 17.97
N GLY A 16 -3.31 -11.40 19.30
CA GLY A 16 -2.43 -10.80 20.30
C GLY A 16 -3.21 -10.13 21.41
N ARG A 17 -2.50 -9.72 22.47
CA ARG A 17 -3.13 -9.01 23.59
C ARG A 17 -3.11 -7.50 23.30
N ILE A 18 -4.27 -6.93 23.05
CA ILE A 18 -4.45 -5.48 23.02
C ILE A 18 -4.92 -5.07 24.40
N THR A 19 -4.04 -4.45 25.19
CA THR A 19 -4.41 -3.85 26.47
C THR A 19 -4.99 -2.46 26.20
N ASP A 20 -6.25 -2.28 26.60
CA ASP A 20 -6.99 -0.99 26.65
C ASP A 20 -7.01 -0.13 25.39
N ILE A 21 -7.75 -0.60 24.40
CA ILE A 21 -8.45 0.36 23.54
C ILE A 21 -9.76 0.67 24.26
N GLY A 22 -9.84 1.86 24.86
CA GLY A 22 -11.00 2.30 25.60
C GLY A 22 -12.28 2.13 24.79
N SER A 23 -13.35 1.77 25.47
CA SER A 23 -14.69 1.51 24.91
C SER A 23 -15.27 2.67 24.09
N ASP A 24 -14.66 3.84 24.12
CA ASP A 24 -15.11 5.04 23.44
C ASP A 24 -14.73 5.08 21.96
N VAL A 25 -13.63 4.41 21.57
CA VAL A 25 -13.19 4.33 20.16
C VAL A 25 -14.11 3.44 19.33
N VAL A 26 -14.76 2.46 19.96
CA VAL A 26 -15.68 1.53 19.26
C VAL A 26 -17.02 2.20 18.90
N ARG A 27 -17.39 3.30 19.56
CA ARG A 27 -18.64 4.02 19.28
C ARG A 27 -18.58 4.88 18.04
N GLU A 28 -17.43 5.47 17.70
CA GLU A 28 -17.28 6.29 16.48
C GLU A 28 -17.29 5.46 15.18
N LEU A 29 -16.96 4.17 15.25
CA LEU A 29 -16.96 3.30 14.07
C LEU A 29 -18.37 2.89 13.59
N LYS A 30 -19.43 3.19 14.35
CA LYS A 30 -20.82 2.83 14.00
C LYS A 30 -21.65 3.96 13.40
N THR A 31 -21.14 5.17 13.31
CA THR A 31 -21.90 6.31 12.81
C THR A 31 -21.20 6.96 11.62
N GLY A 32 -21.61 6.61 10.42
CA GLY A 32 -21.14 7.29 9.22
C GLY A 32 -21.51 6.61 7.92
N GLY A 33 -22.74 6.21 7.80
CA GLY A 33 -23.33 5.93 6.50
C GLY A 33 -23.99 7.19 5.96
N ASN A 34 -23.25 8.06 5.29
CA ASN A 34 -23.80 8.94 4.28
C ASN A 34 -23.22 8.50 2.94
N HIS A 35 -24.09 7.90 2.13
CA HIS A 35 -23.83 7.65 0.71
C HIS A 35 -23.90 8.98 -0.06
N ASP A 36 -22.92 9.84 0.13
CA ASP A 36 -22.50 10.72 -0.95
C ASP A 36 -21.62 9.88 -1.89
N MET A 37 -21.67 10.14 -3.19
CA MET A 37 -20.80 9.50 -4.19
C MET A 37 -19.33 9.77 -3.82
N GLN A 38 -18.84 9.06 -2.82
CA GLN A 38 -17.45 9.15 -2.38
C GLN A 38 -16.63 8.31 -3.34
N MET A 39 -15.67 8.96 -3.98
CA MET A 39 -14.65 8.28 -4.76
C MET A 39 -14.03 7.19 -3.88
N GLU A 40 -14.17 5.93 -4.30
CA GLU A 40 -13.57 4.79 -3.62
C GLU A 40 -12.07 4.75 -3.93
N TYR A 41 -11.26 4.46 -2.94
CA TYR A 41 -9.81 4.33 -3.07
C TYR A 41 -9.35 2.92 -2.74
N GLU A 42 -8.28 2.53 -3.40
CA GLU A 42 -7.53 1.32 -3.10
C GLU A 42 -6.07 1.66 -2.79
N ALA A 43 -5.48 0.89 -1.89
CA ALA A 43 -4.06 0.96 -1.58
C ALA A 43 -3.37 -0.24 -2.24
N VAL A 44 -2.48 0.05 -3.18
CA VAL A 44 -1.63 -0.92 -3.85
C VAL A 44 -0.30 -0.97 -3.11
N PHE A 45 0.04 -2.15 -2.60
CA PHE A 45 1.32 -2.41 -1.94
C PHE A 45 2.19 -3.27 -2.84
N THR A 46 3.40 -2.82 -3.08
CA THR A 46 4.39 -3.58 -3.84
C THR A 46 5.66 -3.71 -3.01
N ILE A 47 6.05 -4.94 -2.71
CA ILE A 47 7.27 -5.26 -1.95
C ILE A 47 8.32 -5.73 -2.94
N VAL A 48 9.43 -5.00 -3.02
CA VAL A 48 10.54 -5.25 -3.94
C VAL A 48 11.88 -5.18 -3.21
N ASP A 49 12.94 -5.59 -3.87
CA ASP A 49 14.29 -5.41 -3.35
C ASP A 49 14.64 -3.93 -3.20
N ARG A 50 15.47 -3.62 -2.21
CA ARG A 50 15.95 -2.25 -1.98
C ARG A 50 16.56 -1.68 -3.25
N GLY A 51 16.19 -0.43 -3.55
CA GLY A 51 16.62 0.31 -4.73
C GLY A 51 15.64 0.24 -5.91
N LEU A 52 14.65 -0.65 -5.86
CA LEU A 52 13.64 -0.76 -6.93
C LEU A 52 12.35 0.04 -6.67
N GLY A 53 12.21 0.60 -5.47
CA GLY A 53 11.00 1.33 -5.09
C GLY A 53 10.69 2.52 -5.99
N HIS A 54 11.71 3.28 -6.39
CA HIS A 54 11.52 4.42 -7.31
C HIS A 54 11.07 3.98 -8.69
N GLU A 55 11.57 2.85 -9.21
CA GLU A 55 11.13 2.28 -10.48
C GLU A 55 9.63 1.90 -10.42
N VAL A 56 9.19 1.30 -9.31
CA VAL A 56 7.76 1.03 -9.08
C VAL A 56 6.93 2.30 -9.13
N VAL A 57 7.41 3.39 -8.50
CA VAL A 57 6.73 4.69 -8.50
C VAL A 57 6.63 5.26 -9.91
N ASP A 58 7.71 5.24 -10.68
CA ASP A 58 7.74 5.76 -12.06
C ASP A 58 6.79 4.98 -12.96
N VAL A 59 6.80 3.66 -12.85
CA VAL A 59 5.90 2.77 -13.59
C VAL A 59 4.44 3.06 -13.23
N ALA A 60 4.11 3.17 -11.94
CA ALA A 60 2.76 3.47 -11.49
C ALA A 60 2.27 4.85 -11.95
N SER A 61 3.17 5.84 -11.94
CA SER A 61 2.87 7.21 -12.39
C SER A 61 2.48 7.24 -13.87
N SER A 62 3.06 6.37 -14.69
CA SER A 62 2.69 6.26 -16.12
C SER A 62 1.24 5.79 -16.34
N ALA A 63 0.63 5.14 -15.35
CA ALA A 63 -0.78 4.72 -15.36
C ALA A 63 -1.70 5.69 -14.60
N GLY A 64 -1.21 6.86 -14.18
CA GLY A 64 -1.99 7.91 -13.54
C GLY A 64 -1.93 7.95 -12.02
N ALA A 65 -1.08 7.15 -11.37
CA ALA A 65 -0.83 7.27 -9.95
C ALA A 65 -0.13 8.61 -9.65
N ARG A 66 -0.59 9.34 -8.62
CA ARG A 66 -0.12 10.71 -8.34
C ARG A 66 0.76 10.84 -7.10
N GLY A 67 1.15 9.74 -6.50
CA GLY A 67 2.00 9.74 -5.32
C GLY A 67 2.19 8.36 -4.76
N ALA A 68 3.29 8.19 -4.06
CA ALA A 68 3.63 6.94 -3.41
C ALA A 68 4.40 7.21 -2.12
N THR A 69 4.35 6.24 -1.22
CA THR A 69 5.18 6.21 -0.01
C THR A 69 6.07 4.99 -0.09
N ILE A 70 7.37 5.19 0.02
CA ILE A 70 8.35 4.10 0.09
C ILE A 70 8.72 3.87 1.55
N ILE A 71 8.55 2.64 2.01
CA ILE A 71 8.83 2.20 3.38
C ILE A 71 10.01 1.23 3.32
N ASN A 72 11.07 1.54 4.08
CA ASN A 72 12.19 0.61 4.21
C ASN A 72 11.77 -0.58 5.08
N ALA A 73 12.08 -1.79 4.60
CA ALA A 73 11.72 -3.04 5.25
C ALA A 73 12.86 -4.05 5.16
N ARG A 74 12.70 -5.17 5.85
CA ARG A 74 13.55 -6.35 5.72
C ARG A 74 12.65 -7.57 5.61
N GLY A 75 13.10 -8.56 4.86
CA GLY A 75 12.37 -9.79 4.71
C GLY A 75 13.03 -10.69 3.68
N SER A 76 12.79 -11.99 3.78
CA SER A 76 13.27 -12.97 2.82
C SER A 76 12.11 -13.72 2.20
N GLY A 77 12.19 -13.97 0.91
CA GLY A 77 11.30 -14.88 0.21
C GLY A 77 11.76 -16.34 0.37
N ILE A 78 10.87 -17.27 0.06
CA ILE A 78 11.15 -18.72 0.17
C ILE A 78 12.30 -19.22 -0.73
N HIS A 79 12.71 -18.42 -1.70
CA HIS A 79 13.79 -18.73 -2.64
C HIS A 79 15.10 -17.99 -2.36
N GLU A 80 15.16 -17.22 -1.27
CA GLU A 80 16.33 -16.45 -0.90
C GLU A 80 17.12 -17.18 0.21
N ASP A 81 18.00 -18.12 -0.18
CA ASP A 81 18.96 -18.74 0.73
C ASP A 81 20.15 -17.81 0.98
N ASN A 82 19.92 -16.75 1.78
CA ASN A 82 20.94 -15.78 2.13
C ASN A 82 21.71 -16.19 3.40
N LYS A 83 22.45 -17.28 3.32
CA LYS A 83 23.41 -17.66 4.36
C LYS A 83 24.82 -17.17 3.98
N PHE A 84 25.27 -16.12 4.61
CA PHE A 84 26.65 -15.71 4.55
C PHE A 84 27.35 -16.08 5.86
N PHE A 85 28.37 -16.93 5.84
CA PHE A 85 29.07 -17.42 7.02
C PHE A 85 28.19 -17.98 8.14
N ALA A 86 27.17 -18.78 7.82
CA ALA A 86 26.19 -19.35 8.77
C ALA A 86 25.34 -18.31 9.53
N MET A 87 25.36 -17.05 9.16
CA MET A 87 24.44 -16.04 9.67
C MET A 87 23.28 -15.82 8.69
N ASN A 88 22.07 -15.80 9.23
CA ASN A 88 20.90 -15.42 8.45
C ASN A 88 20.95 -13.91 8.22
N ILE A 89 21.18 -13.49 6.99
CA ILE A 89 21.08 -12.08 6.59
C ILE A 89 19.69 -11.89 5.98
N GLU A 90 18.85 -11.12 6.64
CA GLU A 90 17.59 -10.69 6.08
C GLU A 90 17.85 -9.59 5.04
N PRO A 91 17.53 -9.82 3.77
CA PRO A 91 17.73 -8.81 2.73
C PRO A 91 16.86 -7.59 2.96
N GLU A 92 17.40 -6.43 2.61
CA GLU A 92 16.66 -5.19 2.65
C GLU A 92 15.63 -5.14 1.52
N LYS A 93 14.44 -4.71 1.85
CA LYS A 93 13.31 -4.55 0.94
C LYS A 93 12.76 -3.13 1.01
N GLU A 94 12.00 -2.78 0.01
CA GLU A 94 11.19 -1.56 -0.01
C GLU A 94 9.73 -1.93 -0.23
N ILE A 95 8.85 -1.33 0.57
CA ILE A 95 7.41 -1.45 0.40
C ILE A 95 6.93 -0.14 -0.21
N VAL A 96 6.43 -0.19 -1.43
CA VAL A 96 5.82 0.95 -2.10
C VAL A 96 4.33 0.89 -1.89
N MET A 97 3.78 1.88 -1.20
CA MET A 97 2.35 2.04 -0.98
C MET A 97 1.83 3.17 -1.87
N ILE A 98 0.86 2.87 -2.71
CA ILE A 98 0.24 3.81 -3.64
C ILE A 98 -1.26 3.81 -3.39
N ILE A 99 -1.84 4.98 -3.12
CA ILE A 99 -3.28 5.13 -2.95
C ILE A 99 -3.83 5.72 -4.24
N VAL A 100 -4.73 4.97 -4.87
CA VAL A 100 -5.32 5.33 -6.14
C VAL A 100 -6.84 5.27 -6.09
N PRO A 101 -7.53 6.08 -6.91
CA PRO A 101 -8.94 5.86 -7.18
C PRO A 101 -9.15 4.45 -7.74
N LYS A 102 -10.23 3.80 -7.33
CA LYS A 102 -10.56 2.43 -7.74
C LYS A 102 -10.64 2.28 -9.27
N GLU A 103 -11.05 3.33 -9.96
CA GLU A 103 -11.20 3.37 -11.42
C GLU A 103 -9.89 3.13 -12.17
N ILE A 104 -8.75 3.51 -11.59
CA ILE A 104 -7.43 3.33 -12.20
C ILE A 104 -6.60 2.22 -11.55
N SER A 105 -7.09 1.63 -10.47
CA SER A 105 -6.36 0.62 -9.68
C SER A 105 -5.91 -0.56 -10.56
N ASP A 106 -6.81 -1.12 -11.35
CA ASP A 106 -6.50 -2.26 -12.23
C ASP A 106 -5.42 -1.93 -13.25
N ALA A 107 -5.44 -0.71 -13.82
CA ALA A 107 -4.43 -0.26 -14.78
C ALA A 107 -3.06 -0.10 -14.11
N VAL A 108 -3.02 0.46 -12.90
CA VAL A 108 -1.79 0.61 -12.10
C VAL A 108 -1.23 -0.76 -11.72
N VAL A 109 -2.07 -1.66 -11.23
CA VAL A 109 -1.67 -3.04 -10.88
C VAL A 109 -1.11 -3.77 -12.09
N LYS A 110 -1.80 -3.70 -13.22
CA LYS A 110 -1.37 -4.36 -14.46
C LYS A 110 0.01 -3.89 -14.91
N ILE A 111 0.23 -2.58 -14.98
CA ILE A 111 1.50 -2.04 -15.49
C ILE A 111 2.66 -2.34 -14.54
N ILE A 112 2.47 -2.25 -13.22
CA ILE A 112 3.50 -2.63 -12.25
C ILE A 112 3.83 -4.12 -12.41
N ARG A 113 2.81 -4.98 -12.46
CA ARG A 113 2.97 -6.43 -12.60
C ARG A 113 3.79 -6.81 -13.83
N GLU A 114 3.51 -6.18 -14.99
CA GLU A 114 4.19 -6.44 -16.25
C GLU A 114 5.61 -5.87 -16.27
N LYS A 115 5.79 -4.61 -15.88
CA LYS A 115 7.09 -3.93 -15.96
C LYS A 115 8.08 -4.42 -14.90
N MET A 116 7.61 -4.64 -13.68
CA MET A 116 8.43 -5.16 -12.58
C MET A 116 8.54 -6.69 -12.60
N LYS A 117 7.83 -7.37 -13.52
CA LYS A 117 7.83 -8.82 -13.68
C LYS A 117 7.46 -9.56 -12.38
N ILE A 118 6.45 -9.06 -11.68
CA ILE A 118 6.07 -9.56 -10.34
C ILE A 118 5.74 -11.05 -10.34
N ASP A 119 5.29 -11.60 -11.46
CA ASP A 119 4.98 -13.04 -11.58
C ASP A 119 6.22 -13.93 -11.63
N GLU A 120 7.41 -13.37 -11.86
CA GLU A 120 8.66 -14.15 -11.83
C GLU A 120 9.12 -14.37 -10.38
N PRO A 121 9.60 -15.56 -10.03
CA PRO A 121 10.10 -15.84 -8.69
C PRO A 121 11.17 -14.85 -8.24
N GLY A 122 11.04 -14.35 -7.02
CA GLY A 122 12.00 -13.42 -6.40
C GLY A 122 11.89 -11.96 -6.86
N LYS A 123 10.95 -11.61 -7.74
CA LYS A 123 10.81 -10.23 -8.23
C LYS A 123 10.00 -9.31 -7.31
N GLY A 124 9.19 -9.88 -6.45
CA GLY A 124 8.42 -9.12 -5.48
C GLY A 124 7.07 -9.74 -5.17
N ILE A 125 6.32 -9.02 -4.34
CA ILE A 125 4.94 -9.35 -3.98
C ILE A 125 4.11 -8.09 -4.14
N MET A 126 2.91 -8.23 -4.68
CA MET A 126 1.97 -7.14 -4.78
C MET A 126 0.60 -7.58 -4.25
N PHE A 127 -0.07 -6.68 -3.52
CA PHE A 127 -1.44 -6.90 -3.08
C PHE A 127 -2.19 -5.57 -3.02
N VAL A 128 -3.51 -5.66 -3.07
CA VAL A 128 -4.40 -4.50 -3.08
C VAL A 128 -5.36 -4.60 -1.89
N MET A 129 -5.59 -3.48 -1.24
CA MET A 129 -6.52 -3.38 -0.12
C MET A 129 -7.52 -2.26 -0.37
N ASN A 130 -8.80 -2.51 -0.07
CA ASN A 130 -9.79 -1.44 -0.06
C ASN A 130 -9.48 -0.43 1.05
N VAL A 131 -9.61 0.84 0.75
CA VAL A 131 -9.46 1.92 1.71
C VAL A 131 -10.83 2.44 2.10
N SER A 132 -11.18 2.33 3.37
CA SER A 132 -12.51 2.73 3.88
C SER A 132 -12.66 4.25 3.97
N LYS A 133 -11.61 4.95 4.36
CA LYS A 133 -11.59 6.42 4.50
C LYS A 133 -10.21 6.96 4.17
N THR A 134 -10.16 8.15 3.60
CA THR A 134 -8.92 8.88 3.32
C THR A 134 -9.03 10.32 3.83
N SER A 135 -7.89 10.86 4.27
CA SER A 135 -7.72 12.28 4.58
C SER A 135 -6.32 12.71 4.15
N GLY A 136 -6.18 13.91 3.62
CA GLY A 136 -4.89 14.45 3.17
C GLY A 136 -4.52 14.11 1.72
N LEU A 137 -5.35 13.39 0.99
CA LEU A 137 -5.14 13.18 -0.45
C LEU A 137 -5.47 14.47 -1.21
N PHE A 138 -4.58 14.82 -2.13
CA PHE A 138 -4.81 15.92 -3.06
C PHE A 138 -5.93 15.53 -4.05
N ARG A 139 -6.95 16.37 -4.11
CA ARG A 139 -8.01 16.29 -5.14
C ARG A 139 -7.84 17.48 -6.06
N GLU A 140 -7.77 17.26 -7.36
CA GLU A 140 -8.05 18.34 -8.30
C GLU A 140 -9.56 18.60 -8.25
N ASP A 141 -9.93 19.71 -7.65
CA ASP A 141 -11.28 20.23 -7.81
C ASP A 141 -11.48 20.56 -9.28
N THR A 142 -12.24 19.71 -9.97
CA THR A 142 -12.77 20.02 -11.29
C THR A 142 -13.87 21.07 -11.11
N HIS A 143 -13.47 22.30 -10.78
CA HIS A 143 -14.34 23.44 -10.99
C HIS A 143 -14.21 23.87 -12.45
N LYS A 144 -15.17 23.44 -13.23
CA LYS A 144 -15.67 24.20 -14.38
C LYS A 144 -17.01 24.79 -14.02
#